data_1eade4c9c2d490139dea74d8445f8063
#
_entry.id   1eade4c9c2d490139dea74d8445f8063
#
_cell.length_a   1.000
_cell.length_b   1.000
_cell.length_c   1.000
_cell.angle_alpha   90.00
_cell.angle_beta   90.00
_cell.angle_gamma   90.00
#
_symmetry.space_group_name_H-M   'P 1'
#
loop_
_entity.id
_entity.type
_entity.pdbx_description
1 polymer ?
#
loop_
_entity_poly.entity_id
_entity_poly.type
_entity_poly.pdbx_seq_one_letter_code
_entity_poly.pdbx_strand_id
1 'polypeptide(L)'
;MLYGYVNATYQDLRDVRKYEQNTTVANPTKGSRMPNIPYLMANAGLEFHKENLFGGSGMNTRIFTDASFVEEYLYDFEQSQFQQHRIPRALSCNIGFEQSFGNGRYFIMGKINNLTDTKMISEFNRPLPGRSFTIRFRYVFK
;
A
#
# COMPACT_ATOMS: atom_id res chain seq x y z
N MET A 1 15.29 -9.83 17.42
CA MET A 1 13.88 -9.64 17.76
C MET A 1 13.08 -9.58 16.48
N LEU A 2 11.90 -10.21 16.43
CA LEU A 2 11.04 -10.23 15.24
C LEU A 2 9.72 -9.55 15.58
N TYR A 3 9.26 -8.67 14.72
CA TYR A 3 7.96 -8.01 14.79
C TYR A 3 7.16 -8.28 13.50
N GLY A 4 5.85 -8.33 13.64
CA GLY A 4 4.97 -8.45 12.48
C GLY A 4 3.62 -7.82 12.74
N TYR A 5 2.96 -7.40 11.67
CA TYR A 5 1.59 -6.90 11.73
C TYR A 5 0.80 -7.34 10.50
N VAL A 6 -0.49 -7.44 10.66
CA VAL A 6 -1.45 -7.63 9.57
C VAL A 6 -2.65 -6.73 9.85
N ASN A 7 -3.08 -5.98 8.85
CA ASN A 7 -4.29 -5.18 8.87
C ASN A 7 -5.11 -5.51 7.64
N ALA A 8 -6.43 -5.61 7.79
CA ALA A 8 -7.35 -5.75 6.68
C ALA A 8 -8.55 -4.83 6.89
N THR A 9 -9.02 -4.23 5.81
CA THR A 9 -10.21 -3.40 5.80
C THR A 9 -11.16 -3.93 4.74
N TYR A 10 -12.37 -4.26 5.16
CA TYR A 10 -13.48 -4.56 4.28
C TYR A 10 -14.56 -3.51 4.44
N GLN A 11 -15.07 -2.98 3.33
CA GLN A 11 -16.13 -1.98 3.31
C GLN A 11 -17.04 -2.20 2.10
N ASP A 12 -18.35 -2.12 2.31
CA ASP A 12 -19.34 -2.24 1.25
C ASP A 12 -20.21 -0.97 1.22
N LEU A 13 -19.70 0.07 0.61
CA LEU A 13 -20.37 1.36 0.49
C LEU A 13 -21.24 1.36 -0.76
N ARG A 14 -22.53 1.59 -0.57
CA ARG A 14 -23.54 1.56 -1.64
C ARG A 14 -24.35 2.83 -1.72
N ASP A 15 -24.74 3.20 -2.93
CA ASP A 15 -25.70 4.29 -3.13
C ASP A 15 -27.10 3.85 -2.66
N VAL A 16 -27.61 4.52 -1.64
CA VAL A 16 -28.91 4.23 -1.03
C VAL A 16 -30.01 5.21 -1.46
N ARG A 17 -29.69 6.21 -2.27
CA ARG A 17 -30.66 7.21 -2.71
C ARG A 17 -31.73 6.55 -3.56
N LYS A 18 -32.99 6.89 -3.29
CA LYS A 18 -34.15 6.37 -4.06
C LYS A 18 -34.35 7.09 -5.38
N TYR A 19 -34.03 8.37 -5.41
CA TYR A 19 -34.22 9.27 -6.55
C TYR A 19 -32.91 9.99 -6.87
N GLU A 20 -32.79 10.45 -8.10
CA GLU A 20 -31.72 11.35 -8.50
C GLU A 20 -31.83 12.67 -7.72
N GLN A 21 -30.70 13.38 -7.60
CA GLN A 21 -30.65 14.60 -6.82
C GLN A 21 -31.62 15.67 -7.35
N ASN A 22 -32.50 16.16 -6.47
CA ASN A 22 -33.51 17.19 -6.78
C ASN A 22 -34.55 16.79 -7.85
N THR A 23 -34.82 15.50 -8.04
CA THR A 23 -35.81 15.00 -8.99
C THR A 23 -36.70 13.91 -8.37
N THR A 24 -37.76 13.52 -9.08
CA THR A 24 -38.57 12.35 -8.77
C THR A 24 -38.20 11.14 -9.62
N VAL A 25 -37.16 11.24 -10.42
CA VAL A 25 -36.64 10.18 -11.27
C VAL A 25 -35.95 9.13 -10.41
N ALA A 26 -36.30 7.87 -10.64
CA ALA A 26 -35.69 6.75 -9.90
C ALA A 26 -34.16 6.72 -10.15
N ASN A 27 -33.40 6.61 -9.07
CA ASN A 27 -31.94 6.55 -9.17
C ASN A 27 -31.48 5.19 -9.73
N PRO A 28 -30.90 5.14 -10.93
CA PRO A 28 -30.47 3.89 -11.55
C PRO A 28 -29.30 3.24 -10.83
N THR A 29 -28.53 4.01 -10.01
CA THR A 29 -27.38 3.50 -9.27
C THR A 29 -27.71 3.02 -7.86
N LYS A 30 -29.00 3.05 -7.48
CA LYS A 30 -29.43 2.60 -6.16
C LYS A 30 -29.03 1.14 -5.90
N GLY A 31 -28.33 0.93 -4.80
CA GLY A 31 -27.82 -0.39 -4.39
C GLY A 31 -26.46 -0.75 -4.98
N SER A 32 -25.95 0.02 -5.93
CA SER A 32 -24.65 -0.19 -6.53
C SER A 32 -23.53 0.26 -5.60
N ARG A 33 -22.38 -0.40 -5.70
CA ARG A 33 -21.17 0.02 -4.96
C ARG A 33 -20.71 1.39 -5.45
N MET A 34 -20.22 2.17 -4.51
CA MET A 34 -19.60 3.47 -4.82
C MET A 34 -18.32 3.26 -5.64
N PRO A 35 -18.17 3.97 -6.77
CA PRO A 35 -16.97 3.89 -7.59
C PRO A 35 -15.76 4.51 -6.89
N ASN A 36 -14.55 4.15 -7.36
CA ASN A 36 -13.26 4.60 -6.85
C ASN A 36 -13.00 4.31 -5.37
N ILE A 37 -13.74 3.37 -4.80
CA ILE A 37 -13.56 2.95 -3.41
C ILE A 37 -13.29 1.45 -3.37
N PRO A 38 -12.06 1.03 -3.03
CA PRO A 38 -11.75 -0.38 -2.83
C PRO A 38 -12.59 -0.97 -1.70
N TYR A 39 -13.19 -2.12 -1.93
CA TYR A 39 -13.98 -2.79 -0.89
C TYR A 39 -13.15 -3.71 0.01
N LEU A 40 -11.98 -4.13 -0.44
CA LEU A 40 -11.05 -4.94 0.34
C LEU A 40 -9.62 -4.43 0.15
N MET A 41 -9.00 -4.12 1.25
CA MET A 41 -7.59 -3.73 1.33
C MET A 41 -6.92 -4.49 2.46
N ALA A 42 -5.66 -4.86 2.29
CA ALA A 42 -4.87 -5.48 3.35
C ALA A 42 -3.42 -5.01 3.32
N ASN A 43 -2.81 -4.92 4.50
CA ASN A 43 -1.40 -4.64 4.65
C ASN A 43 -0.80 -5.62 5.65
N ALA A 44 0.41 -6.09 5.37
CA ALA A 44 1.17 -6.93 6.25
C ALA A 44 2.62 -6.51 6.25
N GLY A 45 3.31 -6.67 7.36
CA GLY A 45 4.73 -6.40 7.44
C GLY A 45 5.43 -7.28 8.46
N LEU A 46 6.71 -7.51 8.19
CA LEU A 46 7.64 -8.21 9.07
C LEU A 46 8.91 -7.37 9.22
N GLU A 47 9.43 -7.35 10.42
CA GLU A 47 10.64 -6.61 10.76
C GLU A 47 11.51 -7.43 11.71
N PHE A 48 12.75 -7.64 11.31
CA PHE A 48 13.76 -8.34 12.10
C PHE A 48 14.84 -7.36 12.56
N HIS A 49 15.09 -7.35 13.87
CA HIS A 49 16.16 -6.57 14.49
C HIS A 49 17.17 -7.47 15.16
N LYS A 50 18.44 -7.20 14.95
CA LYS A 50 19.52 -7.85 15.67
C LYS A 50 20.71 -6.93 15.87
N GLU A 51 21.15 -6.84 17.11
CA GLU A 51 22.38 -6.17 17.49
C GLU A 51 23.60 -7.05 17.12
N ASN A 52 24.66 -6.40 16.66
CA ASN A 52 25.95 -7.02 16.40
C ASN A 52 25.92 -8.21 15.44
N LEU A 53 24.95 -8.24 14.49
CA LEU A 53 24.80 -9.34 13.53
C LEU A 53 26.05 -9.59 12.69
N PHE A 54 26.76 -8.54 12.31
CA PHE A 54 27.98 -8.61 11.48
C PHE A 54 29.28 -8.45 12.30
N GLY A 55 29.24 -8.66 13.60
CA GLY A 55 30.40 -8.55 14.48
C GLY A 55 30.84 -7.10 14.70
N GLY A 56 30.83 -6.61 15.89
CA GLY A 56 31.20 -5.24 16.23
C GLY A 56 30.22 -4.64 17.24
N SER A 57 30.74 -4.09 18.33
CA SER A 57 29.90 -3.47 19.35
C SER A 57 29.23 -2.19 18.84
N GLY A 58 27.98 -1.96 19.22
CA GLY A 58 27.25 -0.75 18.87
C GLY A 58 26.71 -0.70 17.44
N MET A 59 26.61 -1.85 16.79
CA MET A 59 25.93 -2.02 15.50
C MET A 59 24.51 -2.56 15.70
N ASN A 60 23.55 -2.08 14.93
CA ASN A 60 22.21 -2.65 14.89
C ASN A 60 21.77 -2.85 13.45
N THR A 61 21.28 -4.05 13.16
CA THR A 61 20.79 -4.46 11.85
C THR A 61 19.28 -4.58 11.90
N ARG A 62 18.62 -3.98 10.93
CA ARG A 62 17.20 -4.06 10.72
C ARG A 62 16.91 -4.52 9.29
N ILE A 63 16.16 -5.59 9.17
CA ILE A 63 15.64 -6.08 7.88
C ILE A 63 14.11 -5.99 7.98
N PHE A 64 13.48 -5.40 6.98
CA PHE A 64 12.04 -5.25 6.99
C PHE A 64 11.44 -5.50 5.61
N THR A 65 10.23 -6.01 5.62
CA THR A 65 9.40 -6.18 4.42
C THR A 65 7.98 -5.78 4.75
N ASP A 66 7.31 -5.17 3.79
CA ASP A 66 5.90 -4.85 3.87
C ASP A 66 5.21 -5.19 2.55
N ALA A 67 3.95 -5.58 2.62
CA ALA A 67 3.10 -5.87 1.49
C ALA A 67 1.79 -5.10 1.63
N SER A 68 1.31 -4.56 0.52
CA SER A 68 0.01 -3.91 0.40
C SER A 68 -0.80 -4.58 -0.69
N PHE A 69 -2.01 -4.96 -0.34
CA PHE A 69 -2.98 -5.57 -1.24
C PHE A 69 -4.21 -4.68 -1.37
N VAL A 70 -4.67 -4.50 -2.60
CA VAL A 70 -5.94 -3.85 -2.92
C VAL A 70 -6.67 -4.75 -3.89
N GLU A 71 -7.92 -5.13 -3.59
CA GLU A 71 -8.75 -5.92 -4.50
C GLU A 71 -9.25 -5.05 -5.65
N GLU A 72 -9.61 -5.68 -6.77
CA GLU A 72 -10.21 -5.02 -7.92
C GLU A 72 -11.47 -4.24 -7.52
N TYR A 73 -11.63 -3.03 -8.04
CA TYR A 73 -12.80 -2.20 -7.77
C TYR A 73 -13.23 -1.41 -9.00
N LEU A 74 -14.46 -0.91 -8.96
CA LEU A 74 -15.04 -0.20 -10.08
C LEU A 74 -14.50 1.22 -10.18
N TYR A 75 -14.18 1.64 -11.39
CA TYR A 75 -13.87 3.03 -11.71
C TYR A 75 -15.14 3.89 -11.78
N ASP A 76 -16.24 3.32 -12.25
CA ASP A 76 -17.55 3.97 -12.38
C ASP A 76 -18.66 3.05 -11.84
N PHE A 77 -19.89 3.53 -11.73
CA PHE A 77 -21.02 2.72 -11.31
C PHE A 77 -21.27 1.51 -12.22
N GLU A 78 -21.74 0.41 -11.65
CA GLU A 78 -21.99 -0.85 -12.39
C GLU A 78 -22.94 -0.67 -13.58
N GLN A 79 -23.86 0.29 -13.51
CA GLN A 79 -24.83 0.58 -14.56
C GLN A 79 -24.31 1.50 -15.64
N SER A 80 -23.11 2.04 -15.49
CA SER A 80 -22.54 2.88 -16.52
C SER A 80 -22.13 2.05 -17.73
N GLN A 81 -22.14 2.68 -18.90
CA GLN A 81 -21.62 2.06 -20.12
C GLN A 81 -20.09 1.77 -20.03
N PHE A 82 -19.45 2.29 -19.00
CA PHE A 82 -18.02 2.14 -18.72
C PHE A 82 -17.73 1.04 -17.67
N GLN A 83 -18.63 0.09 -17.45
CA GLN A 83 -18.43 -1.06 -16.52
C GLN A 83 -17.12 -1.83 -16.76
N GLN A 84 -16.58 -1.75 -17.96
CA GLN A 84 -15.31 -2.38 -18.33
C GLN A 84 -14.10 -1.71 -17.68
N HIS A 85 -14.24 -0.50 -17.17
CA HIS A 85 -13.16 0.27 -16.55
C HIS A 85 -13.04 -0.09 -15.07
N ARG A 86 -12.44 -1.25 -14.84
CA ARG A 86 -12.06 -1.69 -13.50
C ARG A 86 -10.63 -1.30 -13.19
N ILE A 87 -10.41 -0.90 -11.97
CA ILE A 87 -9.06 -0.77 -11.44
C ILE A 87 -8.65 -2.16 -10.98
N PRO A 88 -7.64 -2.78 -11.61
CA PRO A 88 -7.29 -4.17 -11.33
C PRO A 88 -6.75 -4.32 -9.92
N ARG A 89 -6.88 -5.54 -9.36
CA ARG A 89 -6.23 -5.86 -8.10
C ARG A 89 -4.72 -5.64 -8.18
N ALA A 90 -4.14 -5.22 -7.09
CA ALA A 90 -2.71 -4.98 -6.99
C ALA A 90 -2.13 -5.53 -5.68
N LEU A 91 -0.98 -6.19 -5.79
CA LEU A 91 -0.15 -6.58 -4.67
C LEU A 91 1.22 -5.95 -4.86
N SER A 92 1.61 -5.09 -3.94
CA SER A 92 2.94 -4.49 -3.90
C SER A 92 3.69 -4.99 -2.67
N CYS A 93 4.93 -5.41 -2.88
CA CYS A 93 5.83 -5.80 -1.82
C CYS A 93 7.05 -4.89 -1.81
N ASN A 94 7.48 -4.50 -0.62
CA ASN A 94 8.70 -3.73 -0.40
C ASN A 94 9.65 -4.53 0.49
N ILE A 95 10.95 -4.33 0.30
CA ILE A 95 11.97 -4.89 1.18
C ILE A 95 13.03 -3.83 1.47
N GLY A 96 13.50 -3.80 2.70
CA GLY A 96 14.54 -2.87 3.09
C GLY A 96 15.50 -3.48 4.11
N PHE A 97 16.68 -2.89 4.12
CA PHE A 97 17.76 -3.21 5.02
C PHE A 97 18.31 -1.89 5.59
N GLU A 98 18.49 -1.83 6.88
CA GLU A 98 19.12 -0.70 7.57
C GLU A 98 20.21 -1.21 8.50
N GLN A 99 21.36 -0.57 8.44
CA GLN A 99 22.49 -0.82 9.34
C GLN A 99 22.88 0.46 10.07
N SER A 100 22.92 0.40 11.39
CA SER A 100 23.50 1.47 12.19
C SER A 100 24.87 1.09 12.72
N PHE A 101 25.73 2.10 12.93
CA PHE A 101 27.06 1.97 13.52
C PHE A 101 27.40 3.17 14.41
N GLY A 102 28.51 3.05 15.13
CA GLY A 102 28.98 4.12 16.01
C GLY A 102 27.98 4.42 17.14
N ASN A 103 27.40 3.39 17.78
CA ASN A 103 26.38 3.51 18.82
C ASN A 103 25.18 4.37 18.37
N GLY A 104 24.71 4.13 17.13
CA GLY A 104 23.55 4.81 16.57
C GLY A 104 23.83 6.24 16.10
N ARG A 105 25.08 6.56 15.72
CA ARG A 105 25.41 7.85 15.08
C ARG A 105 25.22 7.81 13.58
N TYR A 106 25.55 6.71 12.93
CA TYR A 106 25.49 6.55 11.48
C TYR A 106 24.45 5.51 11.11
N PHE A 107 23.68 5.76 10.07
CA PHE A 107 22.71 4.84 9.51
C PHE A 107 22.84 4.81 7.99
N ILE A 108 22.88 3.61 7.43
CA ILE A 108 22.72 3.38 6.00
C ILE A 108 21.50 2.51 5.80
N MET A 109 20.61 2.93 4.92
CA MET A 109 19.40 2.17 4.56
C MET A 109 19.34 2.02 3.05
N GLY A 110 19.07 0.79 2.60
CA GLY A 110 18.64 0.48 1.24
C GLY A 110 17.20 -0.03 1.26
N LYS A 111 16.37 0.43 0.35
CA LYS A 111 14.98 -0.04 0.20
C LYS A 111 14.65 -0.23 -1.28
N ILE A 112 13.98 -1.34 -1.60
CA ILE A 112 13.35 -1.59 -2.89
C ILE A 112 11.84 -1.47 -2.68
N ASN A 113 11.21 -0.53 -3.36
CA ASN A 113 9.77 -0.39 -3.37
C ASN A 113 9.21 -1.12 -4.59
N ASN A 114 8.02 -1.70 -4.42
CA ASN A 114 7.35 -2.48 -5.45
C ASN A 114 8.28 -3.54 -6.08
N LEU A 115 8.79 -4.44 -5.23
CA LEU A 115 9.73 -5.51 -5.61
C LEU A 115 9.17 -6.38 -6.75
N THR A 116 7.87 -6.60 -6.76
CA THR A 116 7.14 -7.37 -7.77
C THR A 116 6.97 -6.65 -9.10
N ASP A 117 7.29 -5.34 -9.15
CA ASP A 117 7.05 -4.46 -10.31
C ASP A 117 5.60 -4.49 -10.79
N THR A 118 4.68 -4.64 -9.85
CA THR A 118 3.25 -4.66 -10.14
C THR A 118 2.81 -3.31 -10.67
N LYS A 119 2.13 -3.30 -11.79
CA LYS A 119 1.48 -2.09 -12.30
C LYS A 119 0.29 -1.75 -11.41
N MET A 120 0.43 -0.70 -10.64
CA MET A 120 -0.61 -0.19 -9.77
C MET A 120 -1.24 1.05 -10.38
N ILE A 121 -2.55 1.14 -10.26
CA ILE A 121 -3.32 2.29 -10.72
C ILE A 121 -4.14 2.76 -9.52
N SER A 122 -3.99 4.03 -9.13
CA SER A 122 -4.75 4.60 -8.01
C SER A 122 -6.12 5.11 -8.43
N GLU A 123 -6.18 5.65 -9.65
CA GLU A 123 -7.37 6.16 -10.31
C GLU A 123 -7.24 5.89 -11.81
N PHE A 124 -8.32 6.01 -12.55
CA PHE A 124 -8.26 5.84 -13.99
C PHE A 124 -7.19 6.74 -14.64
N ASN A 125 -6.32 6.14 -15.46
CA ASN A 125 -5.19 6.80 -16.12
C ASN A 125 -4.15 7.44 -15.18
N ARG A 126 -4.10 7.05 -13.91
CA ARG A 126 -3.06 7.48 -12.97
C ARG A 126 -2.24 6.30 -12.47
N PRO A 127 -1.29 5.83 -13.27
CA PRO A 127 -0.38 4.77 -12.83
C PRO A 127 0.50 5.28 -11.68
N LEU A 128 0.69 4.44 -10.69
CA LEU A 128 1.66 4.66 -9.63
C LEU A 128 3.07 4.27 -10.12
N PRO A 129 4.12 4.79 -9.48
CA PRO A 129 5.49 4.40 -9.82
C PRO A 129 5.68 2.89 -9.75
N GLY A 130 6.37 2.33 -10.74
CA GLY A 130 6.83 0.95 -10.73
C GLY A 130 7.91 0.71 -9.67
N ARG A 131 8.75 -0.29 -9.89
CA ARG A 131 9.87 -0.59 -8.99
C ARG A 131 10.80 0.62 -8.84
N SER A 132 11.15 0.93 -7.60
CA SER A 132 12.09 2.01 -7.29
C SER A 132 13.06 1.61 -6.20
N PHE A 133 14.24 2.22 -6.22
CA PHE A 133 15.32 1.99 -5.26
C PHE A 133 15.55 3.26 -4.47
N THR A 134 15.71 3.11 -3.15
CA THR A 134 16.02 4.22 -2.26
C THR A 134 17.27 3.86 -1.45
N ILE A 135 18.24 4.75 -1.42
CA ILE A 135 19.40 4.69 -0.53
C ILE A 135 19.33 5.93 0.34
N ARG A 136 19.47 5.75 1.65
CA ARG A 136 19.49 6.84 2.62
C ARG A 136 20.69 6.72 3.52
N PHE A 137 21.40 7.80 3.70
CA PHE A 137 22.41 7.98 4.75
C PHE A 137 21.87 8.99 5.78
N ARG A 138 22.05 8.69 7.06
CA ARG A 138 21.69 9.59 8.17
C ARG A 138 22.83 9.63 9.18
N TYR A 139 23.19 10.84 9.59
CA TYR A 139 24.11 11.09 10.70
C TYR A 139 23.36 11.81 11.83
N VAL A 140 23.57 11.36 13.06
CA VAL A 140 22.96 11.94 14.28
C VAL A 140 24.07 12.63 15.06
N PHE A 141 23.99 13.94 15.18
CA PHE A 141 24.83 14.72 16.05
C PHE A 141 24.41 14.47 17.51
N LYS A 142 25.37 14.10 18.36
CA LYS A 142 25.20 13.92 19.81
C LYS A 142 26.16 14.83 20.53
#